data_0d204c002dfad0f98b537c5ba7d8abf1
#
_entry.id   0d204c002dfad0f98b537c5ba7d8abf1
#
_cell.length_a   1.000
_cell.length_b   1.000
_cell.length_c   1.000
_cell.angle_alpha   90.00
_cell.angle_beta   90.00
_cell.angle_gamma   90.00
#
_symmetry.space_group_name_H-M   'P 1'
#
loop_
_entity.id
_entity.type
_entity.pdbx_description
1 polymer ?
#
loop_
_entity_poly.entity_id
_entity_poly.type
_entity_poly.pdbx_seq_one_letter_code
_entity_poly.pdbx_strand_id
1 'polypeptide(L)'
;MEAPKVATQFPAAATASPDLRGALAGVQGDLDRVEQMLVQQVGAFEPSLRGQMQYLLEGTGKRLRPALALLAGAATGGVTERHLIMGTVVELIHLATLVHDDVLDEAELRHAQPTANARWGNHISVLLGDCLFAQALHLTAIHNTSEVCRRVSAATNVVCAGEILQNQRSFDVNLAVDQYLDIIDKKTGALFALSSELGAELNAAPPAVVQAYREFGSNLGIAYQIFDDCVDVVGQERHAGKSLGTDVKKGKLTLPFLLLLQHAGPERRAEYGNVIFRGAPAERQQLLQLALSNGVVTESLLTIDRYAARAHENLTGLPVNEFTRSLTALLDLIAAKSRALLQEGLAA
;
A
#
# COMPACT_ATOMS: atom_id res chain seq x y z
N MET A 1 -35.24 -24.34 -0.07
CA MET A 1 -34.40 -24.19 1.15
C MET A 1 -33.72 -22.84 1.05
N GLU A 2 -34.23 -21.85 1.77
CA GLU A 2 -33.68 -20.50 1.80
C GLU A 2 -32.37 -20.48 2.60
N ALA A 3 -31.35 -19.84 2.07
CA ALA A 3 -30.10 -19.60 2.75
C ALA A 3 -30.31 -18.58 3.90
N PRO A 4 -29.63 -18.72 5.05
CA PRO A 4 -29.82 -17.82 6.17
C PRO A 4 -29.22 -16.43 5.87
N LYS A 5 -30.06 -15.39 5.98
CA LYS A 5 -29.63 -13.99 6.01
C LYS A 5 -28.88 -13.74 7.30
N VAL A 6 -27.55 -13.65 7.23
CA VAL A 6 -26.74 -13.13 8.34
C VAL A 6 -26.84 -11.61 8.32
N ALA A 7 -27.71 -11.07 9.15
CA ALA A 7 -27.76 -9.62 9.41
C ALA A 7 -26.67 -9.27 10.43
N THR A 8 -25.53 -8.80 9.97
CA THR A 8 -24.54 -8.14 10.83
C THR A 8 -25.00 -6.71 11.10
N GLN A 9 -25.60 -6.49 12.28
CA GLN A 9 -25.85 -5.16 12.81
C GLN A 9 -24.52 -4.55 13.27
N PHE A 10 -24.04 -3.54 12.56
CA PHE A 10 -23.00 -2.64 13.04
C PHE A 10 -23.64 -1.49 13.83
N PRO A 11 -23.08 -1.08 14.99
CA PRO A 11 -23.56 0.09 15.69
C PRO A 11 -23.31 1.34 14.85
N ALA A 12 -24.36 2.10 14.57
CA ALA A 12 -24.29 3.39 13.93
C ALA A 12 -23.63 4.41 14.86
N ALA A 13 -22.34 4.66 14.68
CA ALA A 13 -21.69 5.83 15.25
C ALA A 13 -21.79 6.96 14.23
N ALA A 14 -22.66 7.92 14.51
CA ALA A 14 -22.73 9.20 13.80
C ALA A 14 -21.54 10.06 14.19
N THR A 15 -20.42 9.96 13.47
CA THR A 15 -19.31 10.91 13.50
C THR A 15 -19.01 11.31 12.07
N ALA A 16 -18.55 12.58 11.85
CA ALA A 16 -18.10 13.08 10.56
C ALA A 16 -17.23 12.02 9.86
N SER A 17 -17.40 11.86 8.53
CA SER A 17 -16.63 10.89 7.76
C SER A 17 -15.14 11.02 8.09
N PRO A 18 -14.46 9.94 8.52
CA PRO A 18 -13.04 10.01 8.86
C PRO A 18 -12.26 10.49 7.63
N ASP A 19 -11.37 11.47 7.84
CA ASP A 19 -10.46 11.92 6.80
C ASP A 19 -9.01 11.62 7.21
N LEU A 20 -8.13 11.52 6.22
CA LEU A 20 -6.73 11.19 6.45
C LEU A 20 -6.02 12.26 7.30
N ARG A 21 -6.37 13.54 7.09
CA ARG A 21 -5.78 14.65 7.83
C ARG A 21 -6.12 14.58 9.32
N GLY A 22 -7.38 14.29 9.65
CA GLY A 22 -7.80 14.07 11.03
C GLY A 22 -7.10 12.89 11.69
N ALA A 23 -6.98 11.77 10.99
CA ALA A 23 -6.27 10.59 11.50
C ALA A 23 -4.77 10.85 11.75
N LEU A 24 -4.14 11.75 11.01
CA LEU A 24 -2.71 12.06 11.13
C LEU A 24 -2.42 13.32 11.95
N ALA A 25 -3.44 14.04 12.44
CA ALA A 25 -3.27 15.34 13.11
C ALA A 25 -2.28 15.29 14.29
N GLY A 26 -2.30 14.21 15.07
CA GLY A 26 -1.42 14.03 16.25
C GLY A 26 0.07 13.91 15.92
N VAL A 27 0.43 13.58 14.67
CA VAL A 27 1.83 13.44 14.22
C VAL A 27 2.16 14.36 13.03
N GLN A 28 1.28 15.30 12.68
CA GLN A 28 1.47 16.17 11.51
C GLN A 28 2.78 16.96 11.60
N GLY A 29 3.09 17.54 12.75
CA GLY A 29 4.34 18.29 12.94
C GLY A 29 5.60 17.42 12.77
N ASP A 30 5.54 16.16 13.15
CA ASP A 30 6.64 15.23 12.94
C ASP A 30 6.70 14.74 11.48
N LEU A 31 5.57 14.60 10.79
CA LEU A 31 5.53 14.35 9.35
C LEU A 31 6.16 15.51 8.56
N ASP A 32 5.89 16.75 8.94
CA ASP A 32 6.50 17.93 8.32
C ASP A 32 8.03 17.93 8.52
N ARG A 33 8.51 17.45 9.67
CA ARG A 33 9.96 17.24 9.92
C ARG A 33 10.54 16.14 9.05
N VAL A 34 9.82 15.03 8.84
CA VAL A 34 10.24 13.96 7.93
C VAL A 34 10.33 14.49 6.49
N GLU A 35 9.39 15.31 6.04
CA GLU A 35 9.45 15.97 4.73
C GLU A 35 10.71 16.84 4.59
N GLN A 36 11.00 17.65 5.61
CA GLN A 36 12.22 18.45 5.64
C GLN A 36 13.48 17.57 5.58
N MET A 37 13.49 16.45 6.32
CA MET A 37 14.62 15.51 6.29
C MET A 37 14.76 14.83 4.92
N LEU A 38 13.66 14.47 4.24
CA LEU A 38 13.69 13.96 2.88
C LEU A 38 14.33 14.95 1.92
N VAL A 39 13.90 16.22 1.95
CA VAL A 39 14.49 17.28 1.11
C VAL A 39 15.97 17.49 1.43
N GLN A 40 16.37 17.42 2.70
CA GLN A 40 17.77 17.54 3.09
C GLN A 40 18.64 16.41 2.52
N GLN A 41 18.06 15.21 2.26
CA GLN A 41 18.80 14.11 1.64
C GLN A 41 19.31 14.46 0.23
N VAL A 42 18.71 15.42 -0.48
CA VAL A 42 19.24 15.90 -1.77
C VAL A 42 20.71 16.32 -1.65
N GLY A 43 21.07 16.94 -0.52
CA GLY A 43 22.46 17.37 -0.26
C GLY A 43 23.46 16.22 -0.11
N ALA A 44 23.01 15.01 0.22
CA ALA A 44 23.86 13.83 0.40
C ALA A 44 24.30 13.21 -0.94
N PHE A 45 23.59 13.53 -2.04
CA PHE A 45 23.91 13.00 -3.36
C PHE A 45 24.95 13.85 -4.09
N GLU A 46 25.63 13.20 -5.04
CA GLU A 46 26.57 13.87 -5.95
C GLU A 46 25.94 15.13 -6.57
N PRO A 47 26.60 16.27 -6.63
CA PRO A 47 26.04 17.53 -7.12
C PRO A 47 25.35 17.42 -8.49
N SER A 48 25.87 16.58 -9.38
CA SER A 48 25.30 16.33 -10.72
C SER A 48 23.95 15.62 -10.70
N LEU A 49 23.58 14.92 -9.60
CA LEU A 49 22.35 14.17 -9.46
C LEU A 49 21.27 14.92 -8.66
N ARG A 50 21.62 16.04 -8.03
CA ARG A 50 20.71 16.74 -7.08
C ARG A 50 19.39 17.16 -7.72
N GLY A 51 19.41 17.57 -8.99
CA GLY A 51 18.19 17.95 -9.69
C GLY A 51 17.22 16.79 -9.89
N GLN A 52 17.73 15.59 -10.19
CA GLN A 52 16.91 14.38 -10.31
C GLN A 52 16.40 13.93 -8.93
N MET A 53 17.27 13.92 -7.92
CA MET A 53 16.90 13.54 -6.56
C MET A 53 15.85 14.49 -5.95
N GLN A 54 16.01 15.79 -6.17
CA GLN A 54 15.02 16.78 -5.75
C GLN A 54 13.65 16.48 -6.38
N TYR A 55 13.61 16.21 -7.68
CA TYR A 55 12.37 15.87 -8.37
C TYR A 55 11.68 14.63 -7.79
N LEU A 56 12.44 13.58 -7.42
CA LEU A 56 11.90 12.36 -6.85
C LEU A 56 11.41 12.56 -5.39
N LEU A 57 12.13 13.36 -4.61
CA LEU A 57 11.86 13.57 -3.18
C LEU A 57 10.75 14.59 -2.92
N GLU A 58 10.53 15.55 -3.83
CA GLU A 58 9.42 16.53 -3.77
C GLU A 58 8.05 15.95 -4.15
N GLY A 59 7.97 14.64 -4.41
CA GLY A 59 6.72 13.98 -4.79
C GLY A 59 5.65 14.06 -3.70
N THR A 60 4.40 14.31 -4.12
CA THR A 60 3.23 14.45 -3.23
C THR A 60 2.64 13.09 -2.86
N GLY A 61 3.24 12.38 -1.91
CA GLY A 61 2.70 11.14 -1.37
C GLY A 61 1.81 11.34 -0.14
N LYS A 62 1.01 10.34 0.22
CA LYS A 62 0.20 10.34 1.45
C LYS A 62 1.03 10.11 2.73
N ARG A 63 2.30 9.77 2.60
CA ARG A 63 3.26 9.51 3.68
C ARG A 63 2.75 8.52 4.75
N LEU A 64 1.99 7.52 4.33
CA LEU A 64 1.39 6.55 5.27
C LEU A 64 2.45 5.73 6.01
N ARG A 65 3.56 5.36 5.37
CA ARG A 65 4.63 4.58 6.00
C ARG A 65 5.37 5.38 7.07
N PRO A 66 5.83 6.61 6.81
CA PRO A 66 6.32 7.49 7.87
C PRO A 66 5.30 7.69 8.99
N ALA A 67 4.02 7.95 8.65
CA ALA A 67 2.97 8.16 9.62
C ALA A 67 2.80 6.96 10.58
N LEU A 68 2.87 5.72 10.06
CA LEU A 68 2.79 4.51 10.88
C LEU A 68 3.96 4.39 11.87
N ALA A 69 5.18 4.71 11.42
CA ALA A 69 6.34 4.71 12.30
C ALA A 69 6.21 5.76 13.41
N LEU A 70 5.72 6.96 13.08
CA LEU A 70 5.51 8.03 14.03
C LEU A 70 4.35 7.74 14.99
N LEU A 71 3.22 7.24 14.50
CA LEU A 71 2.06 6.90 15.33
C LEU A 71 2.39 5.75 16.31
N ALA A 72 3.06 4.70 15.85
CA ALA A 72 3.49 3.60 16.71
C ALA A 72 4.52 4.08 17.76
N GLY A 73 5.45 4.94 17.36
CA GLY A 73 6.40 5.57 18.28
C GLY A 73 5.70 6.46 19.31
N ALA A 74 4.81 7.34 18.88
CA ALA A 74 4.04 8.21 19.76
C ALA A 74 3.17 7.40 20.75
N ALA A 75 2.57 6.31 20.29
CA ALA A 75 1.73 5.44 21.11
C ALA A 75 2.51 4.65 22.18
N THR A 76 3.81 4.43 22.00
CA THR A 76 4.65 3.56 22.85
C THR A 76 5.68 4.30 23.70
N GLY A 77 5.76 5.62 23.62
CA GLY A 77 6.72 6.37 24.46
C GLY A 77 7.05 7.77 23.95
N GLY A 78 6.57 8.12 22.76
CA GLY A 78 6.79 9.43 22.14
C GLY A 78 7.70 9.34 20.91
N VAL A 79 7.65 10.39 20.08
CA VAL A 79 8.46 10.52 18.88
C VAL A 79 9.84 11.08 19.26
N THR A 80 10.89 10.43 18.79
CA THR A 80 12.29 10.86 18.93
C THR A 80 12.89 11.11 17.55
N GLU A 81 14.09 11.68 17.49
CA GLU A 81 14.80 11.87 16.22
C GLU A 81 15.00 10.56 15.45
N ARG A 82 15.21 9.42 16.16
CA ARG A 82 15.31 8.10 15.52
C ARG A 82 14.04 7.70 14.78
N HIS A 83 12.87 8.09 15.26
CA HIS A 83 11.60 7.85 14.56
C HIS A 83 11.50 8.68 13.29
N LEU A 84 11.95 9.94 13.31
CA LEU A 84 11.97 10.80 12.12
C LEU A 84 12.91 10.23 11.06
N ILE A 85 14.11 9.81 11.48
CA ILE A 85 15.06 9.13 10.60
C ILE A 85 14.44 7.87 10.01
N MET A 86 13.75 7.06 10.83
CA MET A 86 13.11 5.84 10.36
C MET A 86 11.97 6.13 9.40
N GLY A 87 11.16 7.16 9.67
CA GLY A 87 10.14 7.66 8.73
C GLY A 87 10.77 8.06 7.38
N THR A 88 11.91 8.75 7.42
CA THR A 88 12.68 9.11 6.21
C THR A 88 13.19 7.86 5.48
N VAL A 89 13.76 6.88 6.21
CA VAL A 89 14.26 5.62 5.65
C VAL A 89 13.19 4.83 4.93
N VAL A 90 12.04 4.59 5.57
CA VAL A 90 10.97 3.80 4.95
C VAL A 90 10.37 4.51 3.73
N GLU A 91 10.36 5.84 3.73
CA GLU A 91 9.88 6.60 2.57
C GLU A 91 10.90 6.59 1.43
N LEU A 92 12.21 6.67 1.70
CA LEU A 92 13.25 6.51 0.68
C LEU A 92 13.18 5.14 0.01
N ILE A 93 13.00 4.07 0.80
CA ILE A 93 12.80 2.71 0.28
C ILE A 93 11.55 2.67 -0.61
N HIS A 94 10.44 3.25 -0.14
CA HIS A 94 9.22 3.30 -0.92
C HIS A 94 9.39 4.06 -2.24
N LEU A 95 10.04 5.23 -2.21
CA LEU A 95 10.31 6.01 -3.42
C LEU A 95 11.21 5.24 -4.40
N ALA A 96 12.23 4.54 -3.90
CA ALA A 96 13.05 3.66 -4.73
C ALA A 96 12.22 2.57 -5.42
N THR A 97 11.31 1.90 -4.69
CA THR A 97 10.42 0.90 -5.29
C THR A 97 9.51 1.51 -6.34
N LEU A 98 8.97 2.72 -6.11
CA LEU A 98 8.13 3.41 -7.10
C LEU A 98 8.89 3.75 -8.39
N VAL A 99 10.15 4.20 -8.27
CA VAL A 99 11.00 4.49 -9.43
C VAL A 99 11.30 3.23 -10.24
N HIS A 100 11.58 2.11 -9.57
CA HIS A 100 11.80 0.82 -10.24
C HIS A 100 10.51 0.26 -10.84
N ASP A 101 9.38 0.36 -10.13
CA ASP A 101 8.07 -0.06 -10.63
C ASP A 101 7.69 0.72 -11.90
N ASP A 102 7.94 2.04 -11.95
CA ASP A 102 7.69 2.85 -13.14
C ASP A 102 8.48 2.37 -14.37
N VAL A 103 9.72 1.90 -14.16
CA VAL A 103 10.54 1.30 -15.23
C VAL A 103 9.97 -0.07 -15.67
N LEU A 104 9.65 -0.94 -14.71
CA LEU A 104 9.11 -2.28 -14.97
C LEU A 104 7.74 -2.20 -15.66
N ASP A 105 6.96 -1.21 -15.29
CA ASP A 105 5.62 -0.97 -15.77
C ASP A 105 5.56 -0.08 -17.02
N GLU A 106 6.71 0.41 -17.52
CA GLU A 106 6.80 1.36 -18.64
C GLU A 106 5.86 2.57 -18.45
N ALA A 107 5.70 3.01 -17.21
CA ALA A 107 4.78 4.09 -16.87
C ALA A 107 5.32 5.45 -17.33
N GLU A 108 4.50 6.24 -18.03
CA GLU A 108 4.88 7.58 -18.48
C GLU A 108 4.51 8.66 -17.45
N LEU A 109 3.44 8.45 -16.70
CA LEU A 109 2.91 9.41 -15.74
C LEU A 109 2.65 8.75 -14.38
N ARG A 110 2.97 9.48 -13.29
CA ARG A 110 2.59 9.20 -11.92
C ARG A 110 2.05 10.46 -11.25
N HIS A 111 0.83 10.41 -10.71
CA HIS A 111 0.16 11.59 -10.13
C HIS A 111 0.15 12.81 -11.06
N ALA A 112 -0.13 12.59 -12.35
CA ALA A 112 -0.14 13.59 -13.42
C ALA A 112 1.24 14.27 -13.68
N GLN A 113 2.33 13.71 -13.13
CA GLN A 113 3.70 14.14 -13.40
C GLN A 113 4.43 13.09 -14.23
N PRO A 114 5.35 13.48 -15.15
CA PRO A 114 6.18 12.51 -15.85
C PRO A 114 7.00 11.66 -14.88
N THR A 115 7.09 10.36 -15.14
CA THR A 115 7.93 9.45 -14.36
C THR A 115 9.42 9.70 -14.60
N ALA A 116 10.29 9.14 -13.77
CA ALA A 116 11.72 9.23 -13.94
C ALA A 116 12.17 8.64 -15.28
N ASN A 117 11.62 7.47 -15.65
CA ASN A 117 11.94 6.80 -16.93
C ASN A 117 11.44 7.58 -18.14
N ALA A 118 10.32 8.26 -18.07
CA ALA A 118 9.84 9.15 -19.13
C ALA A 118 10.75 10.37 -19.32
N ARG A 119 11.38 10.87 -18.22
CA ARG A 119 12.25 12.06 -18.27
C ARG A 119 13.70 11.75 -18.62
N TRP A 120 14.26 10.68 -18.05
CA TRP A 120 15.70 10.40 -18.11
C TRP A 120 16.04 9.01 -18.67
N GLY A 121 15.02 8.23 -19.03
CA GLY A 121 15.16 6.88 -19.56
C GLY A 121 15.38 5.82 -18.47
N ASN A 122 15.17 4.56 -18.85
CA ASN A 122 15.17 3.41 -17.93
C ASN A 122 16.51 3.24 -17.19
N HIS A 123 17.64 3.37 -17.91
CA HIS A 123 18.98 3.18 -17.32
C HIS A 123 19.24 4.14 -16.15
N ILE A 124 18.93 5.42 -16.33
CA ILE A 124 19.11 6.43 -15.28
C ILE A 124 18.13 6.19 -14.14
N SER A 125 16.89 5.84 -14.42
CA SER A 125 15.88 5.60 -13.40
C SER A 125 16.23 4.42 -12.49
N VAL A 126 16.73 3.32 -13.03
CA VAL A 126 17.23 2.20 -12.22
C VAL A 126 18.32 2.67 -11.25
N LEU A 127 19.32 3.42 -11.76
CA LEU A 127 20.42 3.92 -10.92
C LEU A 127 19.95 4.95 -9.87
N LEU A 128 18.95 5.78 -10.20
CA LEU A 128 18.35 6.70 -9.23
C LEU A 128 17.64 5.95 -8.10
N GLY A 129 16.89 4.88 -8.42
CA GLY A 129 16.31 4.00 -7.41
C GLY A 129 17.35 3.31 -6.52
N ASP A 130 18.44 2.83 -7.12
CA ASP A 130 19.57 2.25 -6.38
C ASP A 130 20.22 3.26 -5.43
N CYS A 131 20.38 4.52 -5.86
CA CYS A 131 20.89 5.61 -5.01
C CYS A 131 19.95 5.88 -3.82
N LEU A 132 18.62 5.86 -4.01
CA LEU A 132 17.65 6.01 -2.93
C LEU A 132 17.74 4.85 -1.93
N PHE A 133 17.85 3.60 -2.40
CA PHE A 133 18.08 2.42 -1.54
C PHE A 133 19.38 2.53 -0.77
N ALA A 134 20.47 2.89 -1.43
CA ALA A 134 21.78 3.06 -0.78
C ALA A 134 21.71 4.13 0.30
N GLN A 135 21.05 5.27 0.05
CA GLN A 135 20.87 6.34 1.03
C GLN A 135 20.03 5.89 2.23
N ALA A 136 18.93 5.15 2.00
CA ALA A 136 18.13 4.59 3.09
C ALA A 136 18.93 3.66 3.99
N LEU A 137 19.74 2.76 3.41
CA LEU A 137 20.63 1.87 4.16
C LEU A 137 21.72 2.65 4.88
N HIS A 138 22.30 3.67 4.26
CA HIS A 138 23.30 4.55 4.90
C HIS A 138 22.73 5.23 6.14
N LEU A 139 21.58 5.89 6.03
CA LEU A 139 20.90 6.52 7.18
C LEU A 139 20.59 5.52 8.28
N THR A 140 20.16 4.31 7.92
CA THR A 140 19.90 3.26 8.89
C THR A 140 21.18 2.87 9.63
N ALA A 141 22.29 2.69 8.92
CA ALA A 141 23.57 2.24 9.48
C ALA A 141 24.22 3.25 10.41
N ILE A 142 24.11 4.55 10.14
CA ILE A 142 24.76 5.59 10.95
C ILE A 142 23.93 6.01 12.16
N HIS A 143 22.62 5.80 12.15
CA HIS A 143 21.73 6.28 13.21
C HIS A 143 21.10 5.18 14.07
N ASN A 144 21.26 3.91 13.71
CA ASN A 144 20.57 2.81 14.36
C ASN A 144 21.50 1.64 14.70
N THR A 145 20.95 0.65 15.40
CA THR A 145 21.65 -0.59 15.76
C THR A 145 21.76 -1.53 14.55
N SER A 146 22.69 -2.48 14.63
CA SER A 146 22.83 -3.53 13.62
C SER A 146 21.52 -4.36 13.47
N GLU A 147 20.75 -4.51 14.54
CA GLU A 147 19.46 -5.21 14.50
C GLU A 147 18.44 -4.46 13.64
N VAL A 148 18.32 -3.14 13.79
CA VAL A 148 17.44 -2.31 12.94
C VAL A 148 17.90 -2.38 11.48
N CYS A 149 19.21 -2.31 11.22
CA CYS A 149 19.77 -2.48 9.86
C CYS A 149 19.37 -3.83 9.27
N ARG A 150 19.49 -4.91 10.05
CA ARG A 150 19.11 -6.26 9.61
C ARG A 150 17.62 -6.34 9.26
N ARG A 151 16.73 -5.73 10.04
CA ARG A 151 15.28 -5.73 9.77
C ARG A 151 14.93 -4.89 8.54
N VAL A 152 15.51 -3.71 8.39
CA VAL A 152 15.31 -2.86 7.21
C VAL A 152 15.74 -3.59 5.94
N SER A 153 16.93 -4.19 5.93
CA SER A 153 17.43 -4.94 4.77
C SER A 153 16.59 -6.19 4.47
N ALA A 154 16.15 -6.91 5.53
CA ALA A 154 15.28 -8.07 5.36
C ALA A 154 13.92 -7.69 4.76
N ALA A 155 13.28 -6.62 5.24
CA ALA A 155 12.01 -6.14 4.69
C ALA A 155 12.17 -5.66 3.24
N THR A 156 13.25 -4.95 2.91
CA THR A 156 13.55 -4.54 1.54
C THR A 156 13.67 -5.76 0.61
N ASN A 157 14.35 -6.82 1.07
CA ASN A 157 14.46 -8.07 0.31
C ASN A 157 13.11 -8.74 0.08
N VAL A 158 12.23 -8.72 1.09
CA VAL A 158 10.85 -9.25 0.98
C VAL A 158 10.03 -8.45 -0.04
N VAL A 159 10.15 -7.11 -0.04
CA VAL A 159 9.47 -6.25 -1.03
C VAL A 159 9.94 -6.57 -2.44
N CYS A 160 11.25 -6.69 -2.68
CA CYS A 160 11.78 -7.08 -3.98
C CYS A 160 11.30 -8.48 -4.41
N ALA A 161 11.25 -9.44 -3.49
CA ALA A 161 10.72 -10.77 -3.77
C ALA A 161 9.23 -10.72 -4.16
N GLY A 162 8.42 -9.89 -3.50
CA GLY A 162 7.01 -9.66 -3.84
C GLY A 162 6.85 -9.14 -5.27
N GLU A 163 7.67 -8.16 -5.68
CA GLU A 163 7.65 -7.63 -7.05
C GLU A 163 8.05 -8.67 -8.10
N ILE A 164 9.11 -9.43 -7.83
CA ILE A 164 9.56 -10.52 -8.72
C ILE A 164 8.44 -11.57 -8.87
N LEU A 165 7.83 -11.99 -7.76
CA LEU A 165 6.73 -12.96 -7.79
C LEU A 165 5.52 -12.43 -8.57
N GLN A 166 5.15 -11.16 -8.40
CA GLN A 166 4.07 -10.55 -9.18
C GLN A 166 4.37 -10.59 -10.68
N ASN A 167 5.59 -10.21 -11.07
CA ASN A 167 5.99 -10.22 -12.48
C ASN A 167 6.03 -11.63 -13.08
N GLN A 168 6.49 -12.66 -12.32
CA GLN A 168 6.47 -14.06 -12.74
C GLN A 168 5.04 -14.60 -12.93
N ARG A 169 4.05 -14.01 -12.30
CA ARG A 169 2.63 -14.37 -12.39
C ARG A 169 1.83 -13.47 -13.33
N SER A 170 2.50 -12.61 -14.11
CA SER A 170 1.81 -11.80 -15.11
C SER A 170 1.15 -12.69 -16.17
N PHE A 171 -0.09 -12.36 -16.54
CA PHE A 171 -0.92 -13.10 -17.49
C PHE A 171 -1.30 -14.55 -17.04
N ASP A 172 -1.10 -14.88 -15.76
CA ASP A 172 -1.45 -16.19 -15.22
C ASP A 172 -2.90 -16.26 -14.74
N VAL A 173 -3.80 -16.76 -15.60
CA VAL A 173 -5.23 -16.95 -15.27
C VAL A 173 -5.47 -18.00 -14.18
N ASN A 174 -4.45 -18.75 -13.77
CA ASN A 174 -4.53 -19.77 -12.73
C ASN A 174 -3.93 -19.29 -11.40
N LEU A 175 -3.55 -18.03 -11.30
CA LEU A 175 -3.09 -17.45 -10.04
C LEU A 175 -4.18 -17.62 -8.97
N ALA A 176 -3.85 -18.30 -7.87
CA ALA A 176 -4.77 -18.51 -6.76
C ALA A 176 -4.87 -17.23 -5.89
N VAL A 177 -6.03 -17.04 -5.25
CA VAL A 177 -6.24 -15.90 -4.34
C VAL A 177 -5.19 -15.86 -3.22
N ASP A 178 -4.85 -17.01 -2.62
CA ASP A 178 -3.83 -17.07 -1.56
C ASP A 178 -2.44 -16.65 -2.07
N GLN A 179 -2.09 -16.99 -3.31
CA GLN A 179 -0.83 -16.54 -3.92
C GLN A 179 -0.82 -15.04 -4.18
N TYR A 180 -1.94 -14.48 -4.62
CA TYR A 180 -2.11 -13.03 -4.75
C TYR A 180 -1.94 -12.33 -3.39
N LEU A 181 -2.60 -12.84 -2.34
CA LEU A 181 -2.50 -12.28 -0.99
C LEU A 181 -1.05 -12.34 -0.46
N ASP A 182 -0.32 -13.42 -0.72
CA ASP A 182 1.11 -13.55 -0.39
C ASP A 182 1.98 -12.54 -1.16
N ILE A 183 1.68 -12.30 -2.43
CA ILE A 183 2.37 -11.28 -3.24
C ILE A 183 2.17 -9.89 -2.67
N ILE A 184 0.93 -9.48 -2.38
CA ILE A 184 0.65 -8.13 -1.87
C ILE A 184 1.12 -7.93 -0.43
N ASP A 185 1.14 -8.97 0.41
CA ASP A 185 1.76 -8.90 1.72
C ASP A 185 3.26 -8.62 1.60
N LYS A 186 3.96 -9.32 0.71
CA LYS A 186 5.39 -9.07 0.46
C LYS A 186 5.63 -7.69 -0.15
N LYS A 187 4.92 -7.34 -1.22
CA LYS A 187 5.14 -6.09 -1.96
C LYS A 187 4.76 -4.85 -1.16
N THR A 188 3.64 -4.90 -0.45
CA THR A 188 3.06 -3.74 0.25
C THR A 188 3.05 -3.93 1.76
N GLY A 189 2.52 -5.06 2.25
CA GLY A 189 2.40 -5.36 3.68
C GLY A 189 3.73 -5.29 4.43
N ALA A 190 4.81 -5.83 3.86
CA ALA A 190 6.12 -5.90 4.52
C ALA A 190 6.67 -4.53 4.94
N LEU A 191 6.53 -3.49 4.11
CA LEU A 191 7.04 -2.17 4.44
C LEU A 191 6.11 -1.42 5.41
N PHE A 192 4.80 -1.66 5.37
CA PHE A 192 3.85 -1.19 6.38
C PHE A 192 4.13 -1.84 7.74
N ALA A 193 4.37 -3.16 7.74
CA ALA A 193 4.74 -3.91 8.93
C ALA A 193 6.04 -3.38 9.56
N LEU A 194 7.09 -3.20 8.76
CA LEU A 194 8.37 -2.64 9.21
C LEU A 194 8.19 -1.25 9.83
N SER A 195 7.39 -0.38 9.21
CA SER A 195 7.14 0.98 9.69
C SER A 195 6.54 0.97 11.09
N SER A 196 5.48 0.20 11.29
CA SER A 196 4.78 0.10 12.58
C SER A 196 5.63 -0.61 13.64
N GLU A 197 6.31 -1.71 13.27
CA GLU A 197 7.21 -2.49 14.12
C GLU A 197 8.34 -1.61 14.69
N LEU A 198 9.08 -0.93 13.82
CA LEU A 198 10.22 -0.10 14.23
C LEU A 198 9.78 1.13 15.02
N GLY A 199 8.59 1.69 14.74
CA GLY A 199 8.02 2.74 15.57
C GLY A 199 7.90 2.33 17.04
N ALA A 200 7.40 1.14 17.32
CA ALA A 200 7.30 0.64 18.69
C ALA A 200 8.68 0.20 19.27
N GLU A 201 9.51 -0.43 18.46
CA GLU A 201 10.82 -0.95 18.90
C GLU A 201 11.80 0.15 19.30
N LEU A 202 11.80 1.27 18.61
CA LEU A 202 12.70 2.39 18.90
C LEU A 202 12.47 3.00 20.30
N ASN A 203 11.30 2.76 20.90
CA ASN A 203 10.97 3.07 22.28
C ASN A 203 11.21 1.91 23.26
N ALA A 204 11.89 0.84 22.82
CA ALA A 204 12.11 -0.37 23.60
C ALA A 204 10.81 -0.99 24.16
N ALA A 205 9.73 -0.92 23.40
CA ALA A 205 8.45 -1.55 23.75
C ALA A 205 8.63 -3.08 23.92
N PRO A 206 7.84 -3.73 24.79
CA PRO A 206 7.90 -5.18 24.98
C PRO A 206 7.75 -5.93 23.64
N PRO A 207 8.44 -7.07 23.45
CA PRO A 207 8.40 -7.82 22.19
C PRO A 207 6.99 -8.14 21.68
N ALA A 208 6.05 -8.45 22.59
CA ALA A 208 4.66 -8.70 22.24
C ALA A 208 3.96 -7.45 21.64
N VAL A 209 4.29 -6.25 22.16
CA VAL A 209 3.77 -4.97 21.65
C VAL A 209 4.37 -4.69 20.27
N VAL A 210 5.68 -4.89 20.09
CA VAL A 210 6.35 -4.73 18.80
C VAL A 210 5.74 -5.66 17.75
N GLN A 211 5.48 -6.93 18.12
CA GLN A 211 4.84 -7.89 17.23
C GLN A 211 3.40 -7.48 16.87
N ALA A 212 2.63 -6.97 17.83
CA ALA A 212 1.27 -6.48 17.57
C ALA A 212 1.26 -5.32 16.55
N TYR A 213 2.20 -4.36 16.67
CA TYR A 213 2.34 -3.29 15.68
C TYR A 213 2.80 -3.80 14.31
N ARG A 214 3.68 -4.80 14.27
CA ARG A 214 4.10 -5.44 13.02
C ARG A 214 2.89 -6.06 12.29
N GLU A 215 2.11 -6.87 12.99
CA GLU A 215 0.93 -7.54 12.43
C GLU A 215 -0.15 -6.53 12.03
N PHE A 216 -0.37 -5.48 12.85
CA PHE A 216 -1.23 -4.35 12.50
C PHE A 216 -0.80 -3.75 11.16
N GLY A 217 0.48 -3.42 10.99
CA GLY A 217 1.02 -2.82 9.78
C GLY A 217 0.84 -3.72 8.55
N SER A 218 1.15 -5.02 8.65
CA SER A 218 0.94 -5.99 7.56
C SER A 218 -0.53 -6.05 7.16
N ASN A 219 -1.45 -6.26 8.10
CA ASN A 219 -2.88 -6.35 7.82
C ASN A 219 -3.44 -5.05 7.22
N LEU A 220 -3.01 -3.88 7.70
CA LEU A 220 -3.37 -2.58 7.12
C LEU A 220 -2.83 -2.43 5.69
N GLY A 221 -1.59 -2.84 5.44
CA GLY A 221 -0.95 -2.79 4.13
C GLY A 221 -1.67 -3.66 3.09
N ILE A 222 -2.07 -4.87 3.48
CA ILE A 222 -2.85 -5.78 2.64
C ILE A 222 -4.24 -5.18 2.34
N ALA A 223 -4.96 -4.69 3.36
CA ALA A 223 -6.25 -4.04 3.18
C ALA A 223 -6.15 -2.81 2.24
N TYR A 224 -5.11 -2.01 2.41
CA TYR A 224 -4.83 -0.84 1.58
C TYR A 224 -4.57 -1.24 0.12
N GLN A 225 -3.77 -2.29 -0.12
CA GLN A 225 -3.47 -2.76 -1.47
C GLN A 225 -4.71 -3.31 -2.17
N ILE A 226 -5.51 -4.15 -1.48
CA ILE A 226 -6.77 -4.67 -2.06
C ILE A 226 -7.71 -3.51 -2.42
N PHE A 227 -7.78 -2.46 -1.58
CA PHE A 227 -8.57 -1.27 -1.88
C PHE A 227 -8.06 -0.55 -3.14
N ASP A 228 -6.73 -0.33 -3.27
CA ASP A 228 -6.13 0.32 -4.45
C ASP A 228 -6.39 -0.49 -5.74
N ASP A 229 -6.30 -1.80 -5.65
CA ASP A 229 -6.61 -2.74 -6.74
C ASP A 229 -8.10 -2.71 -7.14
N CYS A 230 -9.00 -2.60 -6.15
CA CYS A 230 -10.43 -2.43 -6.45
C CYS A 230 -10.72 -1.08 -7.12
N VAL A 231 -10.03 -0.01 -6.71
CA VAL A 231 -10.13 1.30 -7.36
C VAL A 231 -9.68 1.24 -8.82
N ASP A 232 -8.62 0.48 -9.14
CA ASP A 232 -8.17 0.30 -10.54
C ASP A 232 -9.21 -0.40 -11.41
N VAL A 233 -10.03 -1.27 -10.82
CA VAL A 233 -11.04 -2.07 -11.55
C VAL A 233 -12.38 -1.34 -11.68
N VAL A 234 -12.91 -0.76 -10.60
CA VAL A 234 -14.28 -0.20 -10.55
C VAL A 234 -14.34 1.28 -10.24
N GLY A 235 -13.21 1.93 -10.00
CA GLY A 235 -13.14 3.35 -9.68
C GLY A 235 -13.46 4.25 -10.87
N GLN A 236 -13.55 5.54 -10.61
CA GLN A 236 -13.67 6.58 -11.63
C GLN A 236 -12.40 7.41 -11.68
N GLU A 237 -11.84 7.63 -12.87
CA GLU A 237 -10.55 8.36 -13.05
C GLU A 237 -10.53 9.72 -12.36
N ARG A 238 -11.67 10.44 -12.39
CA ARG A 238 -11.82 11.75 -11.70
C ARG A 238 -11.63 11.67 -10.18
N HIS A 239 -11.94 10.52 -9.56
CA HIS A 239 -11.80 10.29 -8.12
C HIS A 239 -10.48 9.58 -7.76
N ALA A 240 -10.00 8.71 -8.67
CA ALA A 240 -8.76 7.96 -8.50
C ALA A 240 -7.52 8.85 -8.67
N GLY A 241 -7.60 9.93 -9.47
CA GLY A 241 -6.46 10.78 -9.80
C GLY A 241 -5.37 10.07 -10.63
N LYS A 242 -5.69 8.89 -11.19
CA LYS A 242 -4.82 8.06 -12.04
C LYS A 242 -5.64 7.40 -13.15
N SER A 243 -4.98 6.99 -14.23
CA SER A 243 -5.59 6.12 -15.24
C SER A 243 -5.96 4.78 -14.63
N LEU A 244 -7.12 4.23 -15.00
CA LEU A 244 -7.64 2.97 -14.49
C LEU A 244 -7.43 1.82 -15.49
N GLY A 245 -7.54 0.58 -14.99
CA GLY A 245 -7.33 -0.64 -15.78
C GLY A 245 -5.86 -0.82 -16.20
N THR A 246 -4.93 -0.20 -15.49
CA THR A 246 -3.50 -0.27 -15.80
C THR A 246 -2.92 -1.62 -15.41
N ASP A 247 -3.37 -2.22 -14.32
CA ASP A 247 -2.90 -3.53 -13.84
C ASP A 247 -3.20 -4.63 -14.85
N VAL A 248 -4.42 -4.65 -15.39
CA VAL A 248 -4.82 -5.63 -16.41
C VAL A 248 -3.99 -5.49 -17.69
N LYS A 249 -3.69 -4.26 -18.13
CA LYS A 249 -2.86 -4.03 -19.33
C LYS A 249 -1.46 -4.62 -19.17
N LYS A 250 -0.94 -4.65 -17.93
CA LYS A 250 0.36 -5.21 -17.56
C LYS A 250 0.31 -6.71 -17.22
N GLY A 251 -0.86 -7.33 -17.37
CA GLY A 251 -1.06 -8.74 -17.06
C GLY A 251 -1.22 -9.04 -15.56
N LYS A 252 -1.35 -8.02 -14.72
CA LYS A 252 -1.53 -8.18 -13.27
C LYS A 252 -3.00 -8.44 -12.96
N LEU A 253 -3.31 -9.65 -12.48
CA LEU A 253 -4.66 -9.99 -11.99
C LEU A 253 -4.80 -9.57 -10.53
N THR A 254 -5.80 -8.74 -10.29
CA THR A 254 -6.14 -8.27 -8.94
C THR A 254 -7.33 -9.03 -8.38
N LEU A 255 -7.62 -8.89 -7.09
CA LEU A 255 -8.59 -9.72 -6.38
C LEU A 255 -9.96 -9.82 -7.06
N PRO A 256 -10.59 -8.72 -7.59
CA PRO A 256 -11.88 -8.84 -8.27
C PRO A 256 -11.85 -9.77 -9.49
N PHE A 257 -10.78 -9.70 -10.31
CA PHE A 257 -10.66 -10.59 -11.46
C PHE A 257 -10.33 -12.02 -11.06
N LEU A 258 -9.51 -12.24 -10.03
CA LEU A 258 -9.21 -13.58 -9.52
C LEU A 258 -10.47 -14.28 -9.00
N LEU A 259 -11.31 -13.58 -8.25
CA LEU A 259 -12.60 -14.10 -7.78
C LEU A 259 -13.55 -14.39 -8.95
N LEU A 260 -13.62 -13.50 -9.94
CA LEU A 260 -14.40 -13.73 -11.15
C LEU A 260 -13.95 -15.00 -11.88
N LEU A 261 -12.64 -15.20 -12.07
CA LEU A 261 -12.07 -16.38 -12.68
C LEU A 261 -12.30 -17.66 -11.85
N GLN A 262 -12.27 -17.54 -10.54
CA GLN A 262 -12.57 -18.64 -9.62
C GLN A 262 -14.03 -19.07 -9.71
N HIS A 263 -14.97 -18.11 -9.73
CA HIS A 263 -16.40 -18.38 -9.82
C HIS A 263 -16.82 -18.90 -11.22
N ALA A 264 -16.10 -18.49 -12.26
CA ALA A 264 -16.38 -18.93 -13.64
C ALA A 264 -16.12 -20.45 -13.86
N GLY A 265 -15.29 -21.06 -13.01
CA GLY A 265 -14.87 -22.43 -13.16
C GLY A 265 -13.87 -22.65 -14.31
N PRO A 266 -13.34 -23.88 -14.45
CA PRO A 266 -12.27 -24.16 -15.39
C PRO A 266 -12.61 -23.90 -16.87
N GLU A 267 -13.85 -24.18 -17.26
CA GLU A 267 -14.31 -24.08 -18.66
C GLU A 267 -14.32 -22.63 -19.17
N ARG A 268 -14.78 -21.68 -18.36
CA ARG A 268 -14.85 -20.25 -18.73
C ARG A 268 -13.62 -19.44 -18.37
N ARG A 269 -12.73 -19.99 -17.53
CA ARG A 269 -11.53 -19.29 -17.06
C ARG A 269 -10.65 -18.82 -18.21
N ALA A 270 -10.40 -19.68 -19.21
CA ALA A 270 -9.61 -19.34 -20.37
C ALA A 270 -10.28 -18.26 -21.25
N GLU A 271 -11.62 -18.34 -21.42
CA GLU A 271 -12.39 -17.37 -22.16
C GLU A 271 -12.33 -15.99 -21.46
N TYR A 272 -12.63 -15.93 -20.15
CA TYR A 272 -12.58 -14.69 -19.39
C TYR A 272 -11.14 -14.13 -19.31
N GLY A 273 -10.15 -14.97 -19.16
CA GLY A 273 -8.74 -14.53 -19.21
C GLY A 273 -8.38 -13.89 -20.55
N ASN A 274 -8.84 -14.42 -21.66
CA ASN A 274 -8.68 -13.79 -22.98
C ASN A 274 -9.35 -12.41 -23.04
N VAL A 275 -10.58 -12.28 -22.55
CA VAL A 275 -11.29 -11.00 -22.53
C VAL A 275 -10.56 -10.01 -21.63
N ILE A 276 -10.12 -10.43 -20.44
CA ILE A 276 -9.38 -9.56 -19.49
C ILE A 276 -8.14 -8.98 -20.16
N PHE A 277 -7.30 -9.82 -20.77
CA PHE A 277 -5.98 -9.37 -21.25
C PHE A 277 -6.01 -8.82 -22.69
N ARG A 278 -6.86 -9.34 -23.55
CA ARG A 278 -6.84 -9.08 -25.01
C ARG A 278 -8.16 -8.56 -25.57
N GLY A 279 -9.23 -8.58 -24.78
CA GLY A 279 -10.57 -8.16 -25.22
C GLY A 279 -10.61 -6.68 -25.59
N ALA A 280 -11.54 -6.33 -26.47
CA ALA A 280 -11.86 -4.95 -26.77
C ALA A 280 -12.38 -4.21 -25.51
N PRO A 281 -12.29 -2.88 -25.43
CA PRO A 281 -12.81 -2.13 -24.28
C PRO A 281 -14.26 -2.48 -23.91
N ALA A 282 -15.14 -2.65 -24.92
CA ALA A 282 -16.54 -3.02 -24.70
C ALA A 282 -16.71 -4.42 -24.07
N GLU A 283 -15.89 -5.40 -24.49
CA GLU A 283 -15.93 -6.76 -23.93
C GLU A 283 -15.44 -6.77 -22.47
N ARG A 284 -14.37 -6.03 -22.17
CA ARG A 284 -13.89 -5.85 -20.80
C ARG A 284 -14.91 -5.16 -19.91
N GLN A 285 -15.65 -4.17 -20.44
CA GLN A 285 -16.72 -3.51 -19.70
C GLN A 285 -17.87 -4.46 -19.41
N GLN A 286 -18.27 -5.31 -20.37
CA GLN A 286 -19.28 -6.35 -20.14
C GLN A 286 -18.85 -7.35 -19.06
N LEU A 287 -17.57 -7.76 -19.08
CA LEU A 287 -17.01 -8.66 -18.07
C LEU A 287 -16.97 -8.00 -16.68
N LEU A 288 -16.68 -6.70 -16.62
CA LEU A 288 -16.73 -5.93 -15.38
C LEU A 288 -18.17 -5.82 -14.84
N GLN A 289 -19.16 -5.58 -15.69
CA GLN A 289 -20.56 -5.60 -15.28
C GLN A 289 -20.99 -6.98 -14.76
N LEU A 290 -20.50 -8.05 -15.39
CA LEU A 290 -20.69 -9.41 -14.89
C LEU A 290 -20.04 -9.60 -13.50
N ALA A 291 -18.84 -9.08 -13.29
CA ALA A 291 -18.15 -9.13 -12.00
C ALA A 291 -18.95 -8.39 -10.91
N LEU A 292 -19.48 -7.21 -11.23
CA LEU A 292 -20.34 -6.44 -10.32
C LEU A 292 -21.63 -7.21 -9.98
N SER A 293 -22.33 -7.75 -11.00
CA SER A 293 -23.61 -8.47 -10.81
C SER A 293 -23.44 -9.79 -10.06
N ASN A 294 -22.31 -10.46 -10.22
CA ASN A 294 -21.99 -11.71 -9.50
C ASN A 294 -21.47 -11.49 -8.07
N GLY A 295 -21.36 -10.24 -7.62
CA GLY A 295 -20.96 -9.92 -6.25
C GLY A 295 -19.47 -10.08 -5.95
N VAL A 296 -18.60 -10.34 -6.94
CA VAL A 296 -17.15 -10.53 -6.69
C VAL A 296 -16.47 -9.27 -6.20
N VAL A 297 -16.95 -8.10 -6.62
CA VAL A 297 -16.46 -6.82 -6.07
C VAL A 297 -16.84 -6.70 -4.60
N THR A 298 -18.08 -7.05 -4.22
CA THR A 298 -18.52 -7.09 -2.83
C THR A 298 -17.66 -8.06 -2.01
N GLU A 299 -17.33 -9.23 -2.55
CA GLU A 299 -16.45 -10.21 -1.90
C GLU A 299 -15.02 -9.68 -1.70
N SER A 300 -14.50 -8.93 -2.68
CA SER A 300 -13.21 -8.24 -2.56
C SER A 300 -13.24 -7.21 -1.42
N LEU A 301 -14.31 -6.43 -1.31
CA LEU A 301 -14.47 -5.44 -0.23
C LEU A 301 -14.65 -6.10 1.14
N LEU A 302 -15.36 -7.23 1.22
CA LEU A 302 -15.43 -8.04 2.45
C LEU A 302 -14.05 -8.60 2.85
N THR A 303 -13.17 -8.82 1.89
CA THR A 303 -11.79 -9.21 2.19
C THR A 303 -11.01 -8.05 2.81
N ILE A 304 -11.21 -6.81 2.36
CA ILE A 304 -10.67 -5.61 3.01
C ILE A 304 -11.15 -5.53 4.47
N ASP A 305 -12.46 -5.70 4.70
CA ASP A 305 -13.03 -5.64 6.05
C ASP A 305 -12.43 -6.72 6.96
N ARG A 306 -12.16 -7.94 6.44
CA ARG A 306 -11.49 -9.01 7.21
C ARG A 306 -10.08 -8.63 7.64
N TYR A 307 -9.28 -8.02 6.76
CA TYR A 307 -7.93 -7.57 7.10
C TYR A 307 -7.95 -6.36 8.03
N ALA A 308 -8.88 -5.42 7.84
CA ALA A 308 -9.10 -4.30 8.74
C ALA A 308 -9.50 -4.78 10.16
N ALA A 309 -10.37 -5.80 10.27
CA ALA A 309 -10.73 -6.40 11.54
C ALA A 309 -9.52 -7.07 12.23
N ARG A 310 -8.71 -7.84 11.51
CA ARG A 310 -7.46 -8.41 12.04
C ARG A 310 -6.50 -7.33 12.52
N ALA A 311 -6.32 -6.26 11.74
CA ALA A 311 -5.50 -5.13 12.16
C ALA A 311 -6.04 -4.48 13.43
N HIS A 312 -7.36 -4.34 13.57
CA HIS A 312 -7.98 -3.84 14.80
C HIS A 312 -7.73 -4.78 15.99
N GLU A 313 -7.85 -6.09 15.80
CA GLU A 313 -7.54 -7.10 16.80
C GLU A 313 -6.11 -7.00 17.32
N ASN A 314 -5.13 -6.73 16.45
CA ASN A 314 -3.73 -6.53 16.83
C ASN A 314 -3.52 -5.33 17.77
N LEU A 315 -4.39 -4.32 17.73
CA LEU A 315 -4.36 -3.19 18.66
C LEU A 315 -5.11 -3.48 19.98
N THR A 316 -5.89 -4.57 20.04
CA THR A 316 -6.65 -4.95 21.24
C THR A 316 -5.66 -5.35 22.35
N GLY A 317 -5.84 -4.77 23.53
CA GLY A 317 -4.94 -5.01 24.67
C GLY A 317 -3.71 -4.09 24.72
N LEU A 318 -3.47 -3.26 23.70
CA LEU A 318 -2.50 -2.18 23.77
C LEU A 318 -3.07 -0.98 24.54
N PRO A 319 -2.23 -0.13 25.17
CA PRO A 319 -2.69 1.07 25.84
C PRO A 319 -3.50 1.98 24.90
N VAL A 320 -4.70 2.34 25.31
CA VAL A 320 -5.58 3.23 24.55
C VAL A 320 -5.14 4.69 24.78
N ASN A 321 -4.60 5.32 23.75
CA ASN A 321 -4.24 6.73 23.72
C ASN A 321 -4.71 7.39 22.40
N GLU A 322 -4.41 8.66 22.19
CA GLU A 322 -4.80 9.37 20.97
C GLU A 322 -4.18 8.76 19.71
N PHE A 323 -2.96 8.24 19.79
CA PHE A 323 -2.23 7.69 18.65
C PHE A 323 -2.73 6.29 18.26
N THR A 324 -3.09 5.43 19.23
CA THR A 324 -3.75 4.16 18.91
C THR A 324 -5.14 4.39 18.33
N ARG A 325 -5.86 5.45 18.75
CA ARG A 325 -7.11 5.86 18.10
C ARG A 325 -6.88 6.37 16.68
N SER A 326 -5.79 7.08 16.42
CA SER A 326 -5.39 7.49 15.07
C SER A 326 -5.12 6.29 14.15
N LEU A 327 -4.45 5.25 14.66
CA LEU A 327 -4.25 4.00 13.92
C LEU A 327 -5.60 3.31 13.61
N THR A 328 -6.53 3.26 14.56
CA THR A 328 -7.89 2.76 14.32
C THR A 328 -8.62 3.61 13.28
N ALA A 329 -8.50 4.95 13.33
CA ALA A 329 -9.12 5.83 12.35
C ALA A 329 -8.61 5.61 10.91
N LEU A 330 -7.37 5.16 10.71
CA LEU A 330 -6.88 4.76 9.39
C LEU A 330 -7.62 3.53 8.86
N LEU A 331 -7.96 2.55 9.71
CA LEU A 331 -8.77 1.38 9.32
C LEU A 331 -10.19 1.81 8.94
N ASP A 332 -10.80 2.67 9.77
CA ASP A 332 -12.14 3.20 9.52
C ASP A 332 -12.22 3.98 8.21
N LEU A 333 -11.16 4.72 7.88
CA LEU A 333 -11.03 5.45 6.62
C LEU A 333 -11.00 4.50 5.42
N ILE A 334 -10.25 3.40 5.47
CA ILE A 334 -10.22 2.39 4.39
C ILE A 334 -11.59 1.75 4.26
N ALA A 335 -12.21 1.33 5.36
CA ALA A 335 -13.55 0.72 5.35
C ALA A 335 -14.63 1.69 4.80
N ALA A 336 -14.55 2.98 5.15
CA ALA A 336 -15.48 4.00 4.63
C ALA A 336 -15.29 4.20 3.12
N LYS A 337 -14.06 4.30 2.64
CA LYS A 337 -13.74 4.43 1.21
C LYS A 337 -14.15 3.19 0.42
N SER A 338 -13.98 1.99 0.98
CA SER A 338 -14.42 0.74 0.34
C SER A 338 -15.93 0.72 0.14
N ARG A 339 -16.71 1.13 1.15
CA ARG A 339 -18.17 1.25 1.03
C ARG A 339 -18.61 2.28 -0.02
N ALA A 340 -17.92 3.44 -0.08
CA ALA A 340 -18.21 4.45 -1.09
C ALA A 340 -17.92 3.94 -2.51
N LEU A 341 -16.80 3.24 -2.69
CA LEU A 341 -16.42 2.64 -3.97
C LEU A 341 -17.47 1.64 -4.48
N LEU A 342 -18.04 0.82 -3.59
CA LEU A 342 -19.12 -0.12 -3.94
C LEU A 342 -20.37 0.62 -4.44
N GLN A 343 -20.76 1.71 -3.77
CA GLN A 343 -21.91 2.51 -4.17
C GLN A 343 -21.70 3.17 -5.54
N GLU A 344 -20.50 3.66 -5.81
CA GLU A 344 -20.14 4.25 -7.10
C GLU A 344 -20.14 3.19 -8.22
N GLY A 345 -19.57 2.00 -7.98
CA GLY A 345 -19.51 0.92 -8.95
C GLY A 345 -20.90 0.34 -9.29
N LEU A 346 -21.84 0.34 -8.35
CA LEU A 346 -23.21 -0.11 -8.60
C LEU A 346 -24.08 0.96 -9.30
N ALA A 347 -23.67 2.23 -9.27
CA ALA A 347 -24.39 3.34 -9.91
C ALA A 347 -23.93 3.63 -11.34
N ALA A 348 -22.80 3.06 -11.79
CA ALA A 348 -22.18 3.24 -13.10
C ALA A 348 -22.58 2.13 -14.08
#